data_e68060a77c9b294f736c59050c4ab729
#
_entry.id   e68060a77c9b294f736c59050c4ab729
#
_cell.length_a   1.000
_cell.length_b   1.000
_cell.length_c   1.000
_cell.angle_alpha   90.00
_cell.angle_beta   90.00
_cell.angle_gamma   90.00
#
_symmetry.space_group_name_H-M   'P 1'
#
loop_
_entity.id
_entity.type
_entity.pdbx_description
1 polymer ?
#
loop_
_entity_poly.entity_id
_entity_poly.type
_entity_poly.pdbx_seq_one_letter_code
_entity_poly.pdbx_strand_id
1 'polypeptide(L)'
;MVFISLTSAYIFRRGLPTFQGETNSYVRDWGSVDLPWVLLGINTLILLVSSLTMELARRKAARQAALAPLSSIPGISLGDEKHFPWLGITVVLGFAFLVGQGLAWGELHNRGFFLSTNPSSSFAFLLTIAHAVHLTGGMIALLCAGSASLLHKPIEARRIAVDITAWYWHFMAVLWIYIFALLGFAR
;
A
#
# COMPACT_ATOMS: atom_id res chain seq x y z
N MET A 1 11.09 10.15 3.13
CA MET A 1 11.85 11.14 2.32
C MET A 1 11.64 10.94 0.82
N VAL A 2 11.79 9.72 0.27
CA VAL A 2 11.68 9.45 -1.19
C VAL A 2 10.39 10.00 -1.82
N PHE A 3 9.22 9.79 -1.22
CA PHE A 3 7.95 10.28 -1.78
C PHE A 3 7.83 11.79 -1.77
N ILE A 4 8.36 12.47 -0.77
CA ILE A 4 8.35 13.94 -0.69
C ILE A 4 9.22 14.52 -1.80
N SER A 5 10.43 13.98 -2.00
CA SER A 5 11.34 14.44 -3.07
C SER A 5 10.78 14.13 -4.46
N LEU A 6 10.18 12.97 -4.67
CA LEU A 6 9.53 12.62 -5.95
C LEU A 6 8.33 13.53 -6.24
N THR A 7 7.52 13.84 -5.23
CA THR A 7 6.38 14.76 -5.40
C THR A 7 6.84 16.18 -5.67
N SER A 8 7.87 16.66 -4.95
CA SER A 8 8.46 17.96 -5.21
C SER A 8 9.01 18.06 -6.63
N ALA A 9 9.76 17.04 -7.09
CA ALA A 9 10.27 16.97 -8.45
C ALA A 9 9.14 16.93 -9.49
N TYR A 10 8.06 16.20 -9.20
CA TYR A 10 6.87 16.13 -10.05
C TYR A 10 6.20 17.50 -10.23
N ILE A 11 5.94 18.22 -9.13
CA ILE A 11 5.29 19.54 -9.15
C ILE A 11 6.20 20.55 -9.86
N PHE A 12 7.50 20.52 -9.56
CA PHE A 12 8.47 21.41 -10.17
C PHE A 12 8.55 21.19 -11.69
N ARG A 13 8.69 19.94 -12.12
CA ARG A 13 8.80 19.60 -13.55
C ARG A 13 7.53 19.90 -14.35
N ARG A 14 6.35 19.78 -13.74
CA ARG A 14 5.07 20.15 -14.35
C ARG A 14 4.98 21.62 -14.69
N GLY A 15 5.64 22.48 -13.90
CA GLY A 15 5.64 23.94 -14.10
C GLY A 15 6.64 24.43 -15.15
N LEU A 16 7.61 23.61 -15.57
CA LEU A 16 8.67 24.03 -16.46
C LEU A 16 8.39 23.63 -17.92
N PRO A 17 8.44 24.57 -18.88
CA PRO A 17 8.43 24.25 -20.29
C PRO A 17 9.78 23.63 -20.70
N THR A 18 9.76 22.69 -21.66
CA THR A 18 10.97 22.08 -22.22
C THR A 18 11.37 22.82 -23.47
N PHE A 19 12.67 23.16 -23.56
CA PHE A 19 13.22 23.74 -24.79
C PHE A 19 13.41 22.63 -25.83
N GLN A 20 12.74 22.79 -26.97
CA GLN A 20 12.86 21.86 -28.08
C GLN A 20 13.79 22.50 -29.15
N GLY A 21 15.01 21.95 -29.28
CA GLY A 21 16.04 22.50 -30.16
C GLY A 21 15.67 22.48 -31.65
N GLU A 22 14.83 21.52 -32.06
CA GLU A 22 14.39 21.41 -33.48
C GLU A 22 13.44 22.55 -33.87
N THR A 23 12.60 23.03 -32.97
CA THR A 23 11.62 24.09 -33.25
C THR A 23 12.05 25.45 -32.68
N ASN A 24 13.20 25.51 -31.97
CA ASN A 24 13.73 26.68 -31.27
C ASN A 24 12.67 27.37 -30.39
N SER A 25 11.76 26.57 -29.79
CA SER A 25 10.64 27.03 -28.99
C SER A 25 10.50 26.27 -27.67
N TYR A 26 9.91 26.95 -26.67
CA TYR A 26 9.55 26.30 -25.40
C TYR A 26 8.19 25.63 -25.54
N VAL A 27 8.16 24.29 -25.45
CA VAL A 27 6.93 23.50 -25.55
C VAL A 27 6.60 22.90 -24.18
N ARG A 28 5.32 22.86 -23.82
CA ARG A 28 4.83 22.09 -22.68
C ARG A 28 4.76 20.63 -23.05
N ASP A 29 5.77 19.88 -22.62
CA ASP A 29 5.96 18.45 -22.87
C ASP A 29 5.16 17.56 -21.89
N TRP A 30 4.18 18.17 -21.19
CA TRP A 30 3.38 17.49 -20.19
C TRP A 30 2.12 16.87 -20.83
N GLY A 31 2.24 15.62 -21.26
CA GLY A 31 1.10 14.86 -21.80
C GLY A 31 0.19 14.34 -20.69
N SER A 32 -1.12 14.35 -20.92
CA SER A 32 -2.07 13.64 -20.04
C SER A 32 -1.87 12.13 -20.17
N VAL A 33 -1.67 11.43 -19.05
CA VAL A 33 -1.60 9.97 -19.01
C VAL A 33 -3.01 9.44 -18.86
N ASP A 34 -3.46 8.65 -19.83
CA ASP A 34 -4.77 8.00 -19.75
C ASP A 34 -4.69 6.75 -18.87
N LEU A 35 -4.80 6.98 -17.56
CA LEU A 35 -4.72 5.95 -16.52
C LEU A 35 -6.00 5.09 -16.52
N PRO A 36 -5.91 3.78 -16.25
CA PRO A 36 -7.07 2.91 -16.08
C PRO A 36 -7.76 3.16 -14.74
N TRP A 37 -8.51 4.27 -14.64
CA TRP A 37 -9.11 4.77 -13.38
C TRP A 37 -9.99 3.76 -12.68
N VAL A 38 -10.74 2.94 -13.43
CA VAL A 38 -11.62 1.90 -12.87
C VAL A 38 -10.77 0.85 -12.14
N LEU A 39 -9.71 0.38 -12.77
CA LEU A 39 -8.82 -0.63 -12.21
C LEU A 39 -8.08 -0.10 -10.97
N LEU A 40 -7.57 1.13 -11.05
CA LEU A 40 -6.93 1.79 -9.91
C LEU A 40 -7.90 2.07 -8.76
N GLY A 41 -9.15 2.41 -9.07
CA GLY A 41 -10.20 2.60 -8.07
C GLY A 41 -10.55 1.31 -7.33
N ILE A 42 -10.73 0.21 -8.07
CA ILE A 42 -10.97 -1.13 -7.48
C ILE A 42 -9.76 -1.52 -6.60
N ASN A 43 -8.56 -1.30 -7.08
CA ASN A 43 -7.34 -1.62 -6.34
C ASN A 43 -7.24 -0.80 -5.04
N THR A 44 -7.60 0.47 -5.08
CA THR A 44 -7.70 1.34 -3.90
C THR A 44 -8.72 0.81 -2.90
N LEU A 45 -9.88 0.35 -3.36
CA LEU A 45 -10.90 -0.24 -2.49
C LEU A 45 -10.39 -1.52 -1.79
N ILE A 46 -9.70 -2.39 -2.52
CA ILE A 46 -9.06 -3.60 -1.97
C ILE A 46 -8.09 -3.23 -0.85
N LEU A 47 -7.27 -2.19 -1.05
CA LEU A 47 -6.31 -1.75 -0.04
C LEU A 47 -7.00 -1.15 1.20
N LEU A 48 -8.09 -0.41 1.03
CA LEU A 48 -8.88 0.13 2.14
C LEU A 48 -9.53 -0.98 2.97
N VAL A 49 -10.12 -1.99 2.31
CA VAL A 49 -10.68 -3.17 2.99
C VAL A 49 -9.58 -3.94 3.72
N SER A 50 -8.40 -4.09 3.09
CA SER A 50 -7.22 -4.71 3.71
C SER A 50 -6.76 -3.95 4.96
N SER A 51 -6.78 -2.61 4.92
CA SER A 51 -6.46 -1.76 6.08
C SER A 51 -7.46 -1.97 7.23
N LEU A 52 -8.76 -2.08 6.92
CA LEU A 52 -9.80 -2.39 7.92
C LEU A 52 -9.60 -3.77 8.54
N THR A 53 -9.33 -4.81 7.74
CA THR A 53 -9.08 -6.16 8.25
C THR A 53 -7.84 -6.22 9.12
N MET A 54 -6.80 -5.45 8.80
CA MET A 54 -5.60 -5.31 9.62
C MET A 54 -5.91 -4.66 10.97
N GLU A 55 -6.73 -3.61 11.00
CA GLU A 55 -7.17 -2.99 12.26
C GLU A 55 -7.96 -3.97 13.15
N LEU A 56 -8.82 -4.78 12.56
CA LEU A 56 -9.54 -5.82 13.29
C LEU A 56 -8.58 -6.88 13.87
N ALA A 57 -7.56 -7.28 13.11
CA ALA A 57 -6.51 -8.18 13.59
C ALA A 57 -5.73 -7.57 14.75
N ARG A 58 -5.37 -6.29 14.67
CA ARG A 58 -4.69 -5.53 15.72
C ARG A 58 -5.50 -5.46 17.00
N ARG A 59 -6.77 -5.06 16.91
CA ARG A 59 -7.68 -4.99 18.05
C ARG A 59 -7.86 -6.35 18.74
N LYS A 60 -7.98 -7.42 17.95
CA LYS A 60 -8.08 -8.77 18.47
C LYS A 60 -6.79 -9.20 19.21
N ALA A 61 -5.62 -8.95 18.64
CA ALA A 61 -4.34 -9.25 19.29
C ALA A 61 -4.16 -8.46 20.61
N ALA A 62 -4.54 -7.19 20.64
CA ALA A 62 -4.50 -6.37 21.84
C ALA A 62 -5.46 -6.89 22.93
N ARG A 63 -6.67 -7.30 22.55
CA ARG A 63 -7.66 -7.88 23.47
C ARG A 63 -7.18 -9.21 24.06
N GLN A 64 -6.62 -10.09 23.24
CA GLN A 64 -6.05 -11.36 23.70
C GLN A 64 -4.91 -11.13 24.71
N ALA A 65 -4.02 -10.16 24.45
CA ALA A 65 -2.94 -9.84 25.39
C ALA A 65 -3.47 -9.25 26.71
N ALA A 66 -4.53 -8.45 26.68
CA ALA A 66 -5.15 -7.91 27.89
C ALA A 66 -5.85 -8.98 28.75
N LEU A 67 -6.38 -10.03 28.11
CA LEU A 67 -7.08 -11.12 28.80
C LEU A 67 -6.14 -12.25 29.25
N ALA A 68 -4.91 -12.32 28.73
CA ALA A 68 -3.96 -13.36 29.06
C ALA A 68 -3.68 -13.55 30.58
N PRO A 69 -3.54 -12.48 31.40
CA PRO A 69 -3.37 -12.63 32.84
C PRO A 69 -4.57 -13.27 33.54
N LEU A 70 -5.79 -13.01 33.03
CA LEU A 70 -7.03 -13.55 33.62
C LEU A 70 -7.23 -15.03 33.30
N SER A 71 -6.70 -15.52 32.17
CA SER A 71 -6.77 -16.95 31.80
C SER A 71 -5.92 -17.85 32.69
N SER A 72 -4.97 -17.31 33.45
CA SER A 72 -4.16 -18.06 34.40
C SER A 72 -4.83 -18.30 35.76
N ILE A 73 -6.03 -17.69 36.01
CA ILE A 73 -6.75 -17.83 37.26
C ILE A 73 -7.64 -19.10 37.20
N PRO A 74 -7.45 -20.08 38.14
CA PRO A 74 -8.26 -21.29 38.16
C PRO A 74 -9.74 -20.95 38.31
N GLY A 75 -10.59 -21.52 37.44
CA GLY A 75 -12.05 -21.34 37.49
C GLY A 75 -12.63 -20.24 36.57
N ILE A 76 -11.79 -19.47 35.87
CA ILE A 76 -12.22 -18.54 34.83
C ILE A 76 -12.05 -19.19 33.47
N SER A 77 -13.13 -19.66 32.85
CA SER A 77 -13.12 -20.03 31.42
C SER A 77 -13.42 -18.79 30.58
N LEU A 78 -12.40 -18.19 29.99
CA LEU A 78 -12.58 -17.23 28.90
C LEU A 78 -13.08 -18.05 27.71
N GLY A 79 -14.33 -17.78 27.28
CA GLY A 79 -14.98 -18.53 26.19
C GLY A 79 -14.09 -18.60 24.95
N ASP A 80 -14.17 -19.74 24.26
CA ASP A 80 -13.40 -20.03 23.06
C ASP A 80 -13.76 -19.00 21.94
N GLU A 81 -13.00 -17.90 21.87
CA GLU A 81 -13.22 -16.89 20.83
C GLU A 81 -12.90 -17.51 19.48
N LYS A 82 -13.91 -17.70 18.64
CA LYS A 82 -13.77 -18.18 17.25
C LYS A 82 -12.57 -17.49 16.59
N HIS A 83 -11.58 -18.29 16.24
CA HIS A 83 -10.37 -17.84 15.57
C HIS A 83 -10.69 -17.43 14.14
N PHE A 84 -11.21 -16.22 13.95
CA PHE A 84 -11.35 -15.67 12.61
C PHE A 84 -10.00 -15.13 12.13
N PRO A 85 -9.47 -15.61 11.00
CA PRO A 85 -8.10 -15.30 10.58
C PRO A 85 -8.00 -13.92 9.89
N TRP A 86 -8.32 -12.84 10.60
CA TRP A 86 -8.27 -11.48 10.05
C TRP A 86 -6.94 -11.14 9.40
N LEU A 87 -5.85 -11.58 10.01
CA LEU A 87 -4.50 -11.36 9.49
C LEU A 87 -4.29 -12.11 8.18
N GLY A 88 -4.80 -13.32 8.03
CA GLY A 88 -4.77 -14.09 6.78
C GLY A 88 -5.55 -13.39 5.66
N ILE A 89 -6.72 -12.83 5.98
CA ILE A 89 -7.51 -12.06 5.00
C ILE A 89 -6.73 -10.83 4.55
N THR A 90 -6.07 -10.12 5.47
CA THR A 90 -5.21 -8.97 5.14
C THR A 90 -4.09 -9.37 4.17
N VAL A 91 -3.44 -10.51 4.40
CA VAL A 91 -2.40 -11.06 3.50
C VAL A 91 -2.96 -11.30 2.11
N VAL A 92 -4.10 -11.98 2.00
CA VAL A 92 -4.74 -12.28 0.70
C VAL A 92 -5.11 -10.99 -0.03
N LEU A 93 -5.70 -10.01 0.66
CA LEU A 93 -6.05 -8.72 0.07
C LEU A 93 -4.81 -7.91 -0.34
N GLY A 94 -3.71 -8.01 0.41
CA GLY A 94 -2.43 -7.39 0.06
C GLY A 94 -1.85 -7.98 -1.23
N PHE A 95 -1.89 -9.31 -1.38
CA PHE A 95 -1.51 -9.96 -2.64
C PHE A 95 -2.43 -9.57 -3.79
N ALA A 96 -3.75 -9.53 -3.57
CA ALA A 96 -4.71 -9.09 -4.57
C ALA A 96 -4.42 -7.66 -5.06
N PHE A 97 -4.04 -6.76 -4.15
CA PHE A 97 -3.61 -5.40 -4.51
C PHE A 97 -2.35 -5.42 -5.39
N LEU A 98 -1.31 -6.21 -5.03
CA LEU A 98 -0.09 -6.31 -5.84
C LEU A 98 -0.35 -6.84 -7.24
N VAL A 99 -1.21 -7.86 -7.36
CA VAL A 99 -1.64 -8.40 -8.66
C VAL A 99 -2.39 -7.33 -9.44
N GLY A 100 -3.35 -6.64 -8.82
CA GLY A 100 -4.10 -5.54 -9.44
C GLY A 100 -3.19 -4.40 -9.92
N GLN A 101 -2.13 -4.09 -9.18
CA GLN A 101 -1.13 -3.11 -9.58
C GLN A 101 -0.32 -3.57 -10.80
N GLY A 102 0.06 -4.86 -10.82
CA GLY A 102 0.73 -5.45 -11.99
C GLY A 102 -0.15 -5.42 -13.24
N LEU A 103 -1.45 -5.70 -13.11
CA LEU A 103 -2.42 -5.59 -14.20
C LEU A 103 -2.57 -4.14 -14.69
N ALA A 104 -2.58 -3.17 -13.78
CA ALA A 104 -2.63 -1.76 -14.14
C ALA A 104 -1.39 -1.32 -14.94
N TRP A 105 -0.20 -1.80 -14.58
CA TRP A 105 1.03 -1.55 -15.35
C TRP A 105 0.99 -2.24 -16.71
N GLY A 106 0.48 -3.48 -16.79
CA GLY A 106 0.31 -4.19 -18.05
C GLY A 106 -0.64 -3.43 -19.00
N GLU A 107 -1.75 -2.92 -18.49
CA GLU A 107 -2.69 -2.12 -19.27
C GLU A 107 -2.06 -0.81 -19.77
N LEU A 108 -1.29 -0.13 -18.92
CA LEU A 108 -0.55 1.07 -19.33
C LEU A 108 0.47 0.76 -20.45
N HIS A 109 1.17 -0.36 -20.31
CA HIS A 109 2.13 -0.82 -21.32
C HIS A 109 1.43 -1.10 -22.66
N ASN A 110 0.29 -1.79 -22.64
CA ASN A 110 -0.49 -2.09 -23.85
C ASN A 110 -1.04 -0.83 -24.54
N ARG A 111 -1.28 0.24 -23.79
CA ARG A 111 -1.68 1.56 -24.32
C ARG A 111 -0.50 2.38 -24.87
N GLY A 112 0.72 1.83 -24.88
CA GLY A 112 1.92 2.48 -25.40
C GLY A 112 2.57 3.50 -24.47
N PHE A 113 2.17 3.53 -23.18
CA PHE A 113 2.83 4.36 -22.17
C PHE A 113 4.01 3.61 -21.57
N PHE A 114 5.21 4.05 -21.91
CA PHE A 114 6.46 3.52 -21.35
C PHE A 114 7.09 4.54 -20.41
N LEU A 115 8.08 4.07 -19.63
CA LEU A 115 8.85 4.94 -18.73
C LEU A 115 9.51 6.13 -19.46
N SER A 116 9.82 5.96 -20.75
CA SER A 116 10.53 6.93 -21.57
C SER A 116 9.63 7.77 -22.50
N THR A 117 8.31 7.55 -22.49
CA THR A 117 7.40 8.19 -23.47
C THR A 117 7.17 9.66 -23.14
N ASN A 118 6.85 9.99 -21.90
CA ASN A 118 6.59 11.35 -21.45
C ASN A 118 7.05 11.53 -19.99
N PRO A 119 7.47 12.74 -19.57
CA PRO A 119 7.84 12.99 -18.19
C PRO A 119 6.73 12.65 -17.19
N SER A 120 5.45 12.89 -17.51
CA SER A 120 4.30 12.57 -16.67
C SER A 120 4.14 11.06 -16.45
N SER A 121 4.32 10.23 -17.49
CA SER A 121 4.27 8.78 -17.36
C SER A 121 5.44 8.24 -16.54
N SER A 122 6.65 8.79 -16.73
CA SER A 122 7.85 8.42 -15.96
C SER A 122 7.63 8.62 -14.45
N PHE A 123 7.07 9.77 -14.05
CA PHE A 123 6.77 10.04 -12.64
C PHE A 123 5.67 9.14 -12.08
N ALA A 124 4.60 8.86 -12.86
CA ALA A 124 3.54 7.94 -12.46
C ALA A 124 4.08 6.54 -12.20
N PHE A 125 4.90 6.00 -13.12
CA PHE A 125 5.57 4.72 -12.94
C PHE A 125 6.51 4.72 -11.72
N LEU A 126 7.34 5.75 -11.58
CA LEU A 126 8.32 5.81 -10.49
C LEU A 126 7.65 5.86 -9.12
N LEU A 127 6.58 6.67 -8.96
CA LEU A 127 5.82 6.77 -7.71
C LEU A 127 5.13 5.44 -7.37
N THR A 128 4.49 4.80 -8.35
CA THR A 128 3.78 3.54 -8.15
C THR A 128 4.73 2.37 -7.92
N ILE A 129 5.89 2.32 -8.58
CA ILE A 129 6.93 1.31 -8.33
C ILE A 129 7.54 1.50 -6.94
N ALA A 130 7.89 2.73 -6.55
CA ALA A 130 8.40 3.01 -5.21
C ALA A 130 7.40 2.57 -4.13
N HIS A 131 6.12 2.84 -4.33
CA HIS A 131 5.06 2.36 -3.43
C HIS A 131 4.99 0.83 -3.39
N ALA A 132 5.03 0.14 -4.54
CA ALA A 132 4.98 -1.31 -4.62
C ALA A 132 6.17 -1.98 -3.91
N VAL A 133 7.38 -1.41 -4.00
CA VAL A 133 8.56 -1.89 -3.28
C VAL A 133 8.35 -1.77 -1.76
N HIS A 134 7.84 -0.64 -1.29
CA HIS A 134 7.53 -0.44 0.14
C HIS A 134 6.41 -1.38 0.62
N LEU A 135 5.39 -1.58 -0.21
CA LEU A 135 4.29 -2.51 0.09
C LEU A 135 4.79 -3.96 0.17
N THR A 136 5.72 -4.36 -0.69
CA THR A 136 6.36 -5.69 -0.62
C THR A 136 7.08 -5.88 0.71
N GLY A 137 7.79 -4.85 1.21
CA GLY A 137 8.36 -4.85 2.56
C GLY A 137 7.29 -5.03 3.65
N GLY A 138 6.15 -4.33 3.52
CA GLY A 138 4.99 -4.50 4.40
C GLY A 138 4.40 -5.90 4.35
N MET A 139 4.34 -6.53 3.17
CA MET A 139 3.90 -7.92 3.00
C MET A 139 4.82 -8.90 3.74
N ILE A 140 6.13 -8.71 3.67
CA ILE A 140 7.10 -9.53 4.40
C ILE A 140 6.87 -9.37 5.91
N ALA A 141 6.71 -8.15 6.41
CA ALA A 141 6.40 -7.90 7.82
C ALA A 141 5.09 -8.58 8.26
N LEU A 142 4.06 -8.56 7.41
CA LEU A 142 2.76 -9.17 7.64
C LEU A 142 2.87 -10.71 7.71
N LEU A 143 3.66 -11.31 6.82
CA LEU A 143 3.95 -12.74 6.83
C LEU A 143 4.76 -13.13 8.07
N CYS A 144 5.73 -12.31 8.49
CA CYS A 144 6.48 -12.53 9.73
C CYS A 144 5.57 -12.43 10.98
N ALA A 145 4.65 -11.46 11.03
CA ALA A 145 3.68 -11.34 12.12
C ALA A 145 2.71 -12.54 12.14
N GLY A 146 2.28 -13.01 10.95
CA GLY A 146 1.45 -14.19 10.79
C GLY A 146 2.15 -15.47 11.23
N SER A 147 3.40 -15.67 10.83
CA SER A 147 4.22 -16.81 11.24
C SER A 147 4.46 -16.83 12.75
N ALA A 148 4.67 -15.67 13.37
CA ALA A 148 4.79 -15.56 14.83
C ALA A 148 3.51 -16.02 15.55
N SER A 149 2.34 -15.85 14.93
CA SER A 149 1.06 -16.37 15.43
C SER A 149 0.96 -17.88 15.31
N LEU A 150 1.45 -18.46 14.22
CA LEU A 150 1.44 -19.91 13.96
C LEU A 150 2.49 -20.66 14.80
N LEU A 151 3.65 -20.05 15.05
CA LEU A 151 4.77 -20.63 15.81
C LEU A 151 4.58 -20.52 17.33
N HIS A 152 3.37 -20.21 17.83
CA HIS A 152 3.04 -20.13 19.26
C HIS A 152 4.02 -19.27 20.08
N LYS A 153 4.54 -18.18 19.47
CA LYS A 153 5.37 -17.22 20.20
C LYS A 153 4.62 -16.57 21.37
N PRO A 154 5.33 -16.07 22.39
CA PRO A 154 4.70 -15.38 23.53
C PRO A 154 3.71 -14.30 23.07
N ILE A 155 2.56 -14.22 23.76
CA ILE A 155 1.44 -13.34 23.40
C ILE A 155 1.89 -11.88 23.23
N GLU A 156 2.77 -11.42 24.12
CA GLU A 156 3.33 -10.06 24.07
C GLU A 156 4.12 -9.80 22.79
N ALA A 157 5.03 -10.71 22.41
CA ALA A 157 5.84 -10.57 21.20
C ALA A 157 4.96 -10.55 19.94
N ARG A 158 3.91 -11.39 19.92
CA ARG A 158 2.92 -11.42 18.82
C ARG A 158 2.13 -10.13 18.72
N ARG A 159 1.67 -9.58 19.85
CA ARG A 159 0.96 -8.30 19.92
C ARG A 159 1.82 -7.17 19.35
N ILE A 160 3.06 -7.05 19.80
CA ILE A 160 3.99 -6.01 19.35
C ILE A 160 4.24 -6.12 17.82
N ALA A 161 4.49 -7.34 17.32
CA ALA A 161 4.70 -7.56 15.89
C ALA A 161 3.47 -7.14 15.06
N VAL A 162 2.27 -7.52 15.48
CA VAL A 162 1.01 -7.14 14.81
C VAL A 162 0.77 -5.64 14.88
N ASP A 163 1.06 -5.01 16.02
CA ASP A 163 0.85 -3.56 16.22
C ASP A 163 1.77 -2.73 15.31
N ILE A 164 3.07 -3.04 15.28
CA ILE A 164 4.04 -2.37 14.39
C ILE A 164 3.64 -2.57 12.92
N THR A 165 3.30 -3.80 12.54
CA THR A 165 2.90 -4.12 11.17
C THR A 165 1.62 -3.38 10.77
N ALA A 166 0.66 -3.22 11.68
CA ALA A 166 -0.59 -2.50 11.44
C ALA A 166 -0.33 -1.01 11.19
N TRP A 167 0.50 -0.35 11.99
CA TRP A 167 0.88 1.04 11.77
C TRP A 167 1.55 1.25 10.42
N TYR A 168 2.47 0.37 10.06
CA TYR A 168 3.13 0.41 8.75
C TYR A 168 2.12 0.21 7.61
N TRP A 169 1.18 -0.74 7.75
CA TRP A 169 0.15 -1.04 6.74
C TRP A 169 -0.80 0.14 6.51
N HIS A 170 -1.27 0.77 7.59
CA HIS A 170 -2.10 1.97 7.49
C HIS A 170 -1.37 3.13 6.84
N PHE A 171 -0.09 3.32 7.20
CA PHE A 171 0.75 4.32 6.55
C PHE A 171 0.86 4.07 5.03
N MET A 172 1.05 2.83 4.60
CA MET A 172 1.08 2.47 3.18
C MET A 172 -0.25 2.74 2.47
N ALA A 173 -1.39 2.47 3.14
CA ALA A 173 -2.71 2.77 2.59
C ALA A 173 -2.93 4.28 2.40
N VAL A 174 -2.57 5.09 3.38
CA VAL A 174 -2.63 6.56 3.29
C VAL A 174 -1.72 7.09 2.18
N LEU A 175 -0.51 6.56 2.09
CA LEU A 175 0.44 6.92 1.04
C LEU A 175 -0.09 6.60 -0.36
N TRP A 176 -0.77 5.45 -0.53
CA TRP A 176 -1.43 5.11 -1.79
C TRP A 176 -2.53 6.10 -2.16
N ILE A 177 -3.39 6.46 -1.20
CA ILE A 177 -4.46 7.45 -1.43
C ILE A 177 -3.84 8.78 -1.87
N TYR A 178 -2.74 9.18 -1.25
CA TYR A 178 -1.99 10.38 -1.63
C TYR A 178 -1.48 10.31 -3.07
N ILE A 179 -0.84 9.19 -3.47
CA ILE A 179 -0.34 8.99 -4.84
C ILE A 179 -1.51 8.99 -5.84
N PHE A 180 -2.59 8.29 -5.51
CA PHE A 180 -3.77 8.23 -6.35
C PHE A 180 -4.41 9.60 -6.57
N ALA A 181 -4.52 10.40 -5.50
CA ALA A 181 -5.00 11.78 -5.57
C ALA A 181 -4.05 12.66 -6.41
N LEU A 182 -2.73 12.55 -6.20
CA LEU A 182 -1.72 13.29 -6.95
C LEU A 182 -1.84 13.00 -8.45
N LEU A 183 -1.99 11.74 -8.84
CA LEU A 183 -2.17 11.33 -10.23
C LEU A 183 -3.53 11.80 -10.80
N GLY A 184 -4.57 11.88 -9.96
CA GLY A 184 -5.88 12.42 -10.31
C GLY A 184 -5.87 13.93 -10.60
N PHE A 185 -5.14 14.70 -9.80
CA PHE A 185 -4.97 16.15 -10.01
C PHE A 185 -4.02 16.50 -11.16
N ALA A 186 -3.28 15.54 -11.67
CA ALA A 186 -2.35 15.71 -12.77
C ALA A 186 -2.98 15.68 -14.17
N ARG A 187 -4.26 15.47 -14.23
CA ARG A 187 -5.07 15.37 -15.46
C ARG A 187 -5.22 16.67 -16.22
#